data_85b31b3477b1088fbb04ea8037f480bb
#
_entry.id   85b31b3477b1088fbb04ea8037f480bb
#
_cell.length_a   1.000
_cell.length_b   1.000
_cell.length_c   1.000
_cell.angle_alpha   90.00
_cell.angle_beta   90.00
_cell.angle_gamma   90.00
#
_symmetry.space_group_name_H-M   'P 1'
#
loop_
_entity.id
_entity.type
_entity.pdbx_description
1 polymer ?
#
loop_
_entity_poly.entity_id
_entity_poly.type
_entity_poly.pdbx_seq_one_letter_code
_entity_poly.pdbx_strand_id
1 'polypeptide(L)'
;MAADALITAMDFYFEDRRTVPLPSPVKRGQLAVELPASVAAKVLLLNELIASGVRNAELARRMHTTAQEVTRLTDLHHPTKIDTVARALKTLGRTLELRVA
;
A
#
# COMPACT_ATOMS: atom_id res chain seq x y z
N MET A 1 13.72 14.11 4.15
CA MET A 1 13.66 12.94 5.03
C MET A 1 13.72 11.68 4.22
N ALA A 2 14.43 10.66 4.70
CA ALA A 2 14.63 9.42 3.93
C ALA A 2 13.31 8.71 3.59
N ALA A 3 12.32 8.77 4.49
CA ALA A 3 11.02 8.16 4.26
C ALA A 3 10.27 8.81 3.08
N ASP A 4 10.32 10.14 2.96
CA ASP A 4 9.67 10.85 1.86
C ASP A 4 10.30 10.50 0.52
N ALA A 5 11.63 10.40 0.47
CA ALA A 5 12.34 10.00 -0.75
C ALA A 5 11.97 8.58 -1.15
N LEU A 6 11.84 7.67 -0.18
CA LEU A 6 11.46 6.30 -0.44
C LEU A 6 10.01 6.20 -0.95
N ILE A 7 9.09 6.94 -0.37
CA ILE A 7 7.69 6.98 -0.82
C ILE A 7 7.62 7.51 -2.26
N THR A 8 8.35 8.57 -2.57
CA THR A 8 8.40 9.12 -3.92
C THR A 8 8.96 8.11 -4.93
N ALA A 9 9.99 7.37 -4.54
CA ALA A 9 10.55 6.31 -5.39
C ALA A 9 9.52 5.19 -5.64
N MET A 10 8.75 4.82 -4.63
CA MET A 10 7.70 3.82 -4.78
C MET A 10 6.59 4.26 -5.74
N ASP A 11 6.26 5.56 -5.78
CA ASP A 11 5.24 6.08 -6.69
C ASP A 11 5.59 5.78 -8.16
N PHE A 12 6.87 5.83 -8.54
CA PHE A 12 7.28 5.50 -9.90
C PHE A 12 6.94 4.06 -10.28
N TYR A 13 7.10 3.12 -9.36
CA TYR A 13 6.73 1.72 -9.61
C TYR A 13 5.23 1.59 -9.87
N PHE A 14 4.42 2.29 -9.10
CA PHE A 14 2.97 2.19 -9.23
C PHE A 14 2.43 2.91 -10.46
N GLU A 15 3.06 4.01 -10.89
CA GLU A 15 2.73 4.68 -12.14
C GLU A 15 2.92 3.73 -13.34
N ASP A 16 3.97 2.91 -13.31
CA ASP A 16 4.26 1.92 -14.33
C ASP A 16 3.53 0.60 -14.09
N ARG A 17 2.70 0.51 -13.06
CA ARG A 17 2.01 -0.73 -12.67
C ARG A 17 2.97 -1.87 -12.37
N ARG A 18 4.11 -1.57 -11.75
CA ARG A 18 5.06 -2.56 -11.28
C ARG A 18 4.92 -2.77 -9.78
N THR A 19 5.05 -4.00 -9.34
CA THR A 19 5.05 -4.28 -7.90
C THR A 19 6.32 -3.75 -7.27
N VAL A 20 6.16 -3.16 -6.07
CA VAL A 20 7.30 -2.68 -5.30
C VAL A 20 7.87 -3.86 -4.52
N PRO A 21 9.18 -4.18 -4.69
CA PRO A 21 9.80 -5.16 -3.83
C PRO A 21 9.75 -4.67 -2.39
N LEU A 22 9.16 -5.46 -1.51
CA LEU A 22 9.18 -5.12 -0.10
C LEU A 22 10.60 -5.34 0.43
N PRO A 23 11.09 -4.46 1.30
CA PRO A 23 12.40 -4.66 1.88
C PRO A 23 12.43 -6.00 2.63
N SER A 24 13.52 -6.74 2.44
CA SER A 24 13.75 -7.95 3.21
C SER A 24 13.77 -7.64 4.71
N PRO A 25 13.41 -8.60 5.57
CA PRO A 25 13.55 -8.38 6.99
C PRO A 25 14.94 -7.84 7.32
N VAL A 26 14.98 -6.77 8.09
CA VAL A 26 16.24 -6.12 8.42
C VAL A 26 17.10 -7.07 9.24
N LYS A 27 18.30 -7.33 8.75
CA LYS A 27 19.26 -8.13 9.51
C LYS A 27 19.78 -7.31 10.69
N ARG A 28 20.15 -8.03 11.73
CA ARG A 28 20.69 -7.40 12.93
C ARG A 28 21.86 -6.48 12.58
N GLY A 29 21.80 -5.24 13.02
CA GLY A 29 22.84 -4.24 12.77
C GLY A 29 22.69 -3.44 11.49
N GLN A 30 21.70 -3.72 10.67
CA GLN A 30 21.44 -2.93 9.48
C GLN A 30 20.53 -1.74 9.78
N LEU A 31 20.82 -0.62 9.10
CA LEU A 31 19.93 0.53 9.14
C LEU A 31 18.73 0.25 8.24
N ALA A 32 17.55 0.54 8.74
CA ALA A 32 16.32 0.44 7.98
C ALA A 32 15.60 1.79 8.01
N VAL A 33 14.99 2.16 6.89
CA VAL A 33 14.05 3.28 6.86
C VAL A 33 12.69 2.74 7.25
N GLU A 34 12.18 3.21 8.39
CA GLU A 34 10.85 2.83 8.83
C GLU A 34 9.81 3.62 8.06
N LEU A 35 8.84 2.92 7.50
CA LEU A 35 7.68 3.55 6.90
C LEU A 35 6.57 3.63 7.94
N PRO A 36 5.76 4.71 7.92
CA PRO A 36 4.53 4.70 8.71
C PRO A 36 3.71 3.45 8.39
N ALA A 37 3.06 2.89 9.40
CA ALA A 37 2.29 1.65 9.23
C ALA A 37 1.23 1.77 8.13
N SER A 38 0.57 2.92 8.03
CA SER A 38 -0.44 3.16 6.99
C SER A 38 0.17 3.17 5.58
N VAL A 39 1.39 3.69 5.42
CA VAL A 39 2.09 3.69 4.13
C VAL A 39 2.51 2.27 3.76
N ALA A 40 3.07 1.53 4.70
CA ALA A 40 3.43 0.12 4.46
C ALA A 40 2.20 -0.70 4.05
N ALA A 41 1.07 -0.48 4.72
CA ALA A 41 -0.18 -1.15 4.37
C ALA A 41 -0.66 -0.78 2.96
N LYS A 42 -0.52 0.49 2.56
CA LYS A 42 -0.86 0.94 1.20
C LYS A 42 0.02 0.29 0.15
N VAL A 43 1.31 0.11 0.42
CA VAL A 43 2.23 -0.58 -0.50
C VAL A 43 1.75 -2.02 -0.70
N LEU A 44 1.38 -2.71 0.37
CA LEU A 44 0.84 -4.06 0.28
C LEU A 44 -0.43 -4.10 -0.56
N LEU A 45 -1.33 -3.13 -0.35
CA LEU A 45 -2.57 -3.03 -1.12
C LEU A 45 -2.28 -2.80 -2.61
N LEU A 46 -1.40 -1.86 -2.92
CA LEU A 46 -1.06 -1.54 -4.31
C LEU A 46 -0.41 -2.73 -5.02
N ASN A 47 0.50 -3.43 -4.35
CA ASN A 47 1.10 -4.65 -4.89
C ASN A 47 0.03 -5.71 -5.17
N GLU A 48 -0.94 -5.85 -4.28
CA GLU A 48 -2.02 -6.83 -4.46
C GLU A 48 -2.94 -6.46 -5.61
N LEU A 49 -3.26 -5.17 -5.76
CA LEU A 49 -4.05 -4.68 -6.90
C LEU A 49 -3.36 -4.99 -8.23
N ILE A 50 -2.06 -4.78 -8.31
CA ILE A 50 -1.28 -5.07 -9.50
C ILE A 50 -1.25 -6.58 -9.77
N ALA A 51 -0.97 -7.38 -8.74
CA ALA A 51 -0.88 -8.84 -8.87
C ALA A 51 -2.21 -9.46 -9.27
N SER A 52 -3.33 -8.93 -8.76
CA SER A 52 -4.66 -9.44 -9.06
C SER A 52 -5.27 -8.84 -10.34
N GLY A 53 -4.66 -7.80 -10.89
CA GLY A 53 -5.19 -7.11 -12.06
C GLY A 53 -6.41 -6.26 -11.79
N VAL A 54 -6.73 -5.98 -10.53
CA VAL A 54 -7.89 -5.17 -10.15
C VAL A 54 -7.53 -3.69 -10.30
N ARG A 55 -8.37 -2.97 -11.03
CA ARG A 55 -8.21 -1.53 -11.21
C ARG A 55 -8.97 -0.76 -10.14
N ASN A 56 -8.65 0.54 -10.01
CA ASN A 56 -9.26 1.38 -8.99
C ASN A 56 -10.79 1.43 -9.08
N ALA A 57 -11.33 1.49 -10.29
CA ALA A 57 -12.77 1.51 -10.50
C ALA A 57 -13.43 0.22 -10.00
N GLU A 58 -12.80 -0.92 -10.22
CA GLU A 58 -13.28 -2.20 -9.74
C GLU A 58 -13.21 -2.29 -8.21
N LEU A 59 -12.12 -1.80 -7.63
CA LEU A 59 -11.98 -1.77 -6.17
C LEU A 59 -13.06 -0.88 -5.55
N ALA A 60 -13.32 0.30 -6.15
CA ALA A 60 -14.38 1.20 -5.68
C ALA A 60 -15.74 0.50 -5.66
N ARG A 61 -16.03 -0.25 -6.71
CA ARG A 61 -17.28 -1.01 -6.81
C ARG A 61 -17.37 -2.08 -5.72
N ARG A 62 -16.30 -2.83 -5.51
CA ARG A 62 -16.24 -3.89 -4.49
C ARG A 62 -16.37 -3.35 -3.07
N MET A 63 -15.84 -2.16 -2.83
CA MET A 63 -15.90 -1.51 -1.52
C MET A 63 -17.17 -0.68 -1.33
N HIS A 64 -18.02 -0.56 -2.34
CA HIS A 64 -19.21 0.30 -2.32
C HIS A 64 -18.85 1.76 -2.01
N THR A 65 -17.79 2.25 -2.65
CA THR A 65 -17.31 3.61 -2.45
C THR A 65 -17.06 4.29 -3.81
N THR A 66 -16.60 5.54 -3.77
CA THR A 66 -16.34 6.30 -4.99
C THR A 66 -14.94 6.05 -5.52
N ALA A 67 -14.76 6.27 -6.82
CA ALA A 67 -13.43 6.20 -7.44
C ALA A 67 -12.48 7.21 -6.81
N GLN A 68 -12.97 8.37 -6.39
CA GLN A 68 -12.19 9.41 -5.73
C GLN A 68 -11.62 8.90 -4.38
N GLU A 69 -12.44 8.19 -3.61
CA GLU A 69 -11.99 7.59 -2.35
C GLU A 69 -10.90 6.55 -2.57
N VAL A 70 -11.03 5.73 -3.63
CA VAL A 70 -10.00 4.76 -3.98
C VAL A 70 -8.73 5.45 -4.47
N THR A 71 -8.84 6.55 -5.19
CA THR A 71 -7.67 7.34 -5.60
C THR A 71 -6.89 7.82 -4.38
N ARG A 72 -7.59 8.31 -3.35
CA ARG A 72 -6.96 8.71 -2.08
C ARG A 72 -6.34 7.51 -1.35
N LEU A 73 -7.05 6.39 -1.35
CA LEU A 73 -6.59 5.15 -0.71
C LEU A 73 -5.30 4.64 -1.33
N THR A 74 -5.12 4.81 -2.63
CA THR A 74 -3.94 4.35 -3.36
C THR A 74 -2.85 5.42 -3.50
N ASP A 75 -3.07 6.61 -2.96
CA ASP A 75 -2.07 7.67 -2.92
C ASP A 75 -1.21 7.53 -1.66
N LEU A 76 0.07 7.23 -1.84
CA LEU A 76 1.00 7.02 -0.73
C LEU A 76 1.24 8.27 0.11
N HIS A 77 0.98 9.44 -0.45
CA HIS A 77 1.15 10.72 0.26
C HIS A 77 -0.12 11.17 0.98
N HIS A 78 -1.25 10.52 0.74
CA HIS A 78 -2.51 10.90 1.38
C HIS A 78 -2.68 10.09 2.68
N PRO A 79 -2.91 10.76 3.83
CA PRO A 79 -3.18 10.06 5.08
C PRO A 79 -4.48 9.25 4.98
N THR A 80 -4.40 7.97 5.33
CA THR A 80 -5.57 7.09 5.32
C THR A 80 -5.51 6.21 6.56
N LYS A 81 -6.66 5.96 7.17
CA LYS A 81 -6.74 5.06 8.30
C LYS A 81 -6.36 3.65 7.87
N ILE A 82 -5.54 2.99 8.67
CA ILE A 82 -5.09 1.63 8.37
C ILE A 82 -6.27 0.66 8.26
N ASP A 83 -7.35 0.89 9.01
CA ASP A 83 -8.55 0.06 8.93
C ASP A 83 -9.20 0.12 7.54
N THR A 84 -9.15 1.28 6.89
CA THR A 84 -9.66 1.44 5.52
C THR A 84 -8.82 0.63 4.54
N VAL A 85 -7.50 0.65 4.71
CA VAL A 85 -6.59 -0.15 3.88
C VAL A 85 -6.84 -1.64 4.10
N ALA A 86 -7.01 -2.05 5.36
CA ALA A 86 -7.29 -3.44 5.70
C ALA A 86 -8.60 -3.92 5.05
N ARG A 87 -9.63 -3.07 5.04
CA ARG A 87 -10.91 -3.38 4.40
C ARG A 87 -10.76 -3.57 2.90
N ALA A 88 -9.96 -2.70 2.26
CA ALA A 88 -9.66 -2.83 0.83
C ALA A 88 -8.96 -4.16 0.53
N LEU A 89 -7.96 -4.52 1.31
CA LEU A 89 -7.28 -5.80 1.16
C LEU A 89 -8.24 -6.97 1.32
N LYS A 90 -9.18 -6.87 2.24
CA LYS A 90 -10.15 -7.93 2.47
C LYS A 90 -11.05 -8.16 1.25
N THR A 91 -11.40 -7.10 0.52
CA THR A 91 -12.18 -7.26 -0.72
C THR A 91 -11.41 -8.00 -1.81
N LEU A 92 -10.07 -8.04 -1.69
CA LEU A 92 -9.20 -8.78 -2.59
C LEU A 92 -8.89 -10.19 -2.07
N GLY A 93 -9.55 -10.63 -1.00
CA GLY A 93 -9.32 -11.94 -0.42
C GLY A 93 -8.09 -12.03 0.45
N ARG A 94 -7.55 -10.90 0.91
CA ARG A 94 -6.35 -10.85 1.75
C ARG A 94 -6.67 -10.27 3.11
N THR A 95 -5.90 -10.66 4.09
CA THR A 95 -6.03 -10.14 5.46
C THR A 95 -4.74 -9.41 5.83
N LEU A 96 -4.88 -8.16 6.28
CA LEU A 96 -3.74 -7.41 6.78
C LEU A 96 -3.42 -7.88 8.20
N GLU A 97 -2.20 -8.34 8.39
CA GLU A 97 -1.69 -8.72 9.71
C GLU A 97 -0.61 -7.73 10.15
N LEU A 98 -0.67 -7.33 11.40
CA LEU A 98 0.32 -6.46 12.02
C LEU A 98 1.03 -7.24 13.11
N ARG A 99 2.34 -7.12 13.13
CA ARG A 99 3.16 -7.76 14.17
C ARG A 99 4.05 -6.75 14.84
N VAL A 100 4.17 -6.88 16.14
CA VAL A 100 5.12 -6.10 16.91
C VAL A 100 6.39 -6.94 17.03
N ALA A 101 7.48 -6.33 16.59
CA ALA A 101 8.79 -6.99 16.63
C ALA A 101 9.38 -6.96 18.04
#